data_4a097125a68b2b7d51d97c72009799ef
#
_entry.id   4a097125a68b2b7d51d97c72009799ef
#
_cell.length_a   1.000
_cell.length_b   1.000
_cell.length_c   1.000
_cell.angle_alpha   90.00
_cell.angle_beta   90.00
_cell.angle_gamma   90.00
#
_symmetry.space_group_name_H-M   'P 1'
#
loop_
_entity.id
_entity.type
_entity.pdbx_description
1 polymer ?
#
loop_
_entity_poly.entity_id
_entity_poly.type
_entity_poly.pdbx_seq_one_letter_code
_entity_poly.pdbx_strand_id
1 'polypeptide(L)'
;MYLKIYDYDLIVAGGGLAGLIVASSAAYYSNQVLSILVVDRNPIPILGRKTITGWICGDAVGKKSVDYMTQRIGIKWGHPEIEHPVKGVMAYSPNHEAAVSFDGEGYILNRRILPQKQLLDAQKLGVEIRGNIALRSVLVEDDKVVGIEGQDLKTNEAFKKTSKLVVDASGVTSVLRTTLPIKSYIQKKIDRVDLEATGRYIYNFEKASEDKTYFDPRYCIIHLDQKLAPGGYAWVFPKGENKVNIGLGVQQKALDRHNARSGVRHDVKMLIDNYVKSNPVISKPMIASEEMDNGNGWGTWQVSVRRQNDCLVANGYMIVGDSAWMPKPLDAGGIGPAIIAATIAGKDAVEAIEATDTTEDGLWKYNTDYMNEYGYKT
;
A
#
# COMPACT_ATOMS: atom_id res chain seq x y z
N MET A 1 19.12 15.87 34.87
CA MET A 1 18.86 15.40 33.51
C MET A 1 17.62 16.13 33.01
N TYR A 2 17.75 17.08 32.10
CA TYR A 2 16.59 17.79 31.55
C TYR A 2 15.80 16.80 30.69
N LEU A 3 14.51 16.65 30.99
CA LEU A 3 13.62 15.88 30.12
C LEU A 3 13.59 16.56 28.73
N LYS A 4 13.97 15.83 27.69
CA LYS A 4 13.89 16.33 26.32
C LYS A 4 12.43 16.51 25.96
N ILE A 5 12.04 17.71 25.54
CA ILE A 5 10.70 18.01 25.06
C ILE A 5 10.66 17.72 23.56
N TYR A 6 9.82 16.80 23.14
CA TYR A 6 9.52 16.51 21.73
C TYR A 6 8.24 17.21 21.30
N ASP A 7 8.11 17.55 20.01
CA ASP A 7 6.86 18.08 19.45
C ASP A 7 5.73 17.05 19.53
N TYR A 8 6.05 15.75 19.30
CA TYR A 8 5.10 14.63 19.31
C TYR A 8 5.71 13.39 20.00
N ASP A 9 4.86 12.50 20.46
CA ASP A 9 5.31 11.19 20.93
C ASP A 9 5.63 10.27 19.73
N LEU A 10 4.78 10.29 18.71
CA LEU A 10 4.90 9.49 17.51
C LEU A 10 4.70 10.34 16.25
N ILE A 11 5.60 10.21 15.29
CA ILE A 11 5.41 10.73 13.94
C ILE A 11 5.32 9.57 12.95
N VAL A 12 4.27 9.57 12.11
CA VAL A 12 4.08 8.62 11.01
C VAL A 12 4.32 9.34 9.68
N ALA A 13 5.33 8.90 8.97
CA ALA A 13 5.70 9.42 7.66
C ALA A 13 4.97 8.66 6.54
N GLY A 14 3.97 9.29 5.95
CA GLY A 14 3.08 8.72 4.93
C GLY A 14 1.65 8.50 5.43
N GLY A 15 0.70 9.21 4.82
CA GLY A 15 -0.75 9.12 5.09
C GLY A 15 -1.46 8.12 4.16
N GLY A 16 -0.75 7.10 3.68
CA GLY A 16 -1.31 5.97 2.95
C GLY A 16 -2.03 4.97 3.87
N LEU A 17 -2.43 3.83 3.28
CA LEU A 17 -3.16 2.78 4.00
C LEU A 17 -2.45 2.34 5.28
N ALA A 18 -1.17 1.99 5.19
CA ALA A 18 -0.40 1.54 6.34
C ALA A 18 -0.25 2.64 7.40
N GLY A 19 0.12 3.86 7.00
CA GLY A 19 0.38 4.95 7.95
C GLY A 19 -0.85 5.36 8.74
N LEU A 20 -2.02 5.46 8.12
CA LEU A 20 -3.27 5.78 8.82
C LEU A 20 -3.70 4.66 9.77
N ILE A 21 -3.40 3.39 9.45
CA ILE A 21 -3.67 2.27 10.37
C ILE A 21 -2.68 2.29 11.53
N VAL A 22 -1.37 2.54 11.30
CA VAL A 22 -0.39 2.71 12.39
C VAL A 22 -0.84 3.78 13.38
N ALA A 23 -1.19 4.97 12.86
CA ALA A 23 -1.60 6.08 13.68
C ALA A 23 -2.89 5.78 14.48
N SER A 24 -3.88 5.17 13.83
CA SER A 24 -5.13 4.76 14.48
C SER A 24 -4.89 3.67 15.52
N SER A 25 -4.02 2.71 15.24
CA SER A 25 -3.64 1.66 16.17
C SER A 25 -2.93 2.22 17.39
N ALA A 26 -1.96 3.10 17.19
CA ALA A 26 -1.24 3.76 18.29
C ALA A 26 -2.18 4.62 19.14
N ALA A 27 -3.07 5.39 18.52
CA ALA A 27 -4.06 6.17 19.26
C ALA A 27 -5.02 5.29 20.07
N TYR A 28 -5.44 4.16 19.50
CA TYR A 28 -6.31 3.20 20.20
C TYR A 28 -5.62 2.58 21.42
N TYR A 29 -4.40 2.04 21.25
CA TYR A 29 -3.69 1.35 22.34
C TYR A 29 -3.16 2.31 23.42
N SER A 30 -2.85 3.56 23.08
CA SER A 30 -2.51 4.59 24.05
C SER A 30 -3.71 5.24 24.74
N ASN A 31 -4.95 4.77 24.47
CA ASN A 31 -6.17 5.44 24.93
C ASN A 31 -6.19 6.94 24.58
N GLN A 32 -5.67 7.30 23.42
CA GLN A 32 -5.60 8.67 22.90
C GLN A 32 -4.73 9.62 23.76
N VAL A 33 -3.82 9.09 24.57
CA VAL A 33 -2.93 9.89 25.43
C VAL A 33 -1.72 10.40 24.64
N LEU A 34 -1.20 9.61 23.68
CA LEU A 34 -0.04 10.01 22.90
C LEU A 34 -0.39 11.09 21.87
N SER A 35 0.51 12.06 21.74
CA SER A 35 0.48 13.04 20.65
C SER A 35 1.03 12.41 19.36
N ILE A 36 0.17 12.26 18.34
CA ILE A 36 0.49 11.55 17.10
C ILE A 36 0.31 12.48 15.90
N LEU A 37 1.35 12.59 15.08
CA LEU A 37 1.32 13.32 13.81
C LEU A 37 1.50 12.37 12.63
N VAL A 38 0.60 12.44 11.65
CA VAL A 38 0.78 11.85 10.31
C VAL A 38 1.13 12.95 9.32
N VAL A 39 2.15 12.74 8.50
CA VAL A 39 2.50 13.65 7.41
C VAL A 39 2.46 12.94 6.06
N ASP A 40 1.92 13.61 5.03
CA ASP A 40 1.91 13.09 3.66
C ASP A 40 2.25 14.18 2.65
N ARG A 41 2.87 13.77 1.55
CA ARG A 41 3.19 14.66 0.43
C ARG A 41 1.94 15.12 -0.30
N ASN A 42 0.92 14.28 -0.35
CA ASN A 42 -0.34 14.58 -1.02
C ASN A 42 -1.23 15.48 -0.14
N PRO A 43 -2.17 16.20 -0.75
CA PRO A 43 -3.23 16.88 -0.03
C PRO A 43 -4.05 15.90 0.83
N ILE A 44 -4.55 16.38 1.95
CA ILE A 44 -5.45 15.59 2.80
C ILE A 44 -6.75 15.32 2.03
N PRO A 45 -7.23 14.06 1.97
CA PRO A 45 -8.53 13.74 1.41
C PRO A 45 -9.66 14.48 2.14
N ILE A 46 -10.58 15.05 1.39
CA ILE A 46 -11.73 15.79 1.95
C ILE A 46 -12.96 14.87 1.92
N LEU A 47 -13.60 14.70 3.07
CA LEU A 47 -14.80 13.89 3.19
C LEU A 47 -15.89 14.34 2.21
N GLY A 48 -16.54 13.37 1.56
CA GLY A 48 -17.58 13.61 0.56
C GLY A 48 -17.09 14.13 -0.78
N ARG A 49 -15.80 14.37 -0.95
CA ARG A 49 -15.18 14.69 -2.23
C ARG A 49 -14.36 13.50 -2.71
N LYS A 50 -14.37 13.25 -4.01
CA LYS A 50 -13.50 12.22 -4.60
C LYS A 50 -12.04 12.55 -4.32
N THR A 51 -11.29 11.55 -3.89
CA THR A 51 -9.85 11.70 -3.68
C THR A 51 -9.17 11.73 -5.04
N ILE A 52 -8.62 12.88 -5.43
CA ILE A 52 -8.02 13.12 -6.76
C ILE A 52 -6.91 12.11 -7.05
N THR A 53 -6.07 11.84 -6.07
CA THR A 53 -4.90 10.96 -6.19
C THR A 53 -5.12 9.57 -5.66
N GLY A 54 -6.35 9.10 -5.45
CA GLY A 54 -6.64 7.81 -4.82
C GLY A 54 -5.52 6.78 -4.92
N TRP A 55 -5.40 5.88 -4.01
CA TRP A 55 -4.29 4.91 -3.98
C TRP A 55 -4.39 3.95 -5.17
N ILE A 56 -3.46 4.03 -6.11
CA ILE A 56 -3.44 3.20 -7.32
C ILE A 56 -3.09 1.76 -6.93
N CYS A 57 -3.97 0.81 -7.25
CA CYS A 57 -3.88 -0.56 -6.79
C CYS A 57 -4.78 -1.49 -7.62
N GLY A 58 -4.59 -2.81 -7.49
CA GLY A 58 -5.57 -3.82 -7.92
C GLY A 58 -6.80 -3.90 -7.02
N ASP A 59 -6.77 -3.29 -5.83
CA ASP A 59 -7.87 -3.13 -4.88
C ASP A 59 -8.28 -4.41 -4.11
N ALA A 60 -7.75 -5.58 -4.46
CA ALA A 60 -8.12 -6.85 -3.83
C ALA A 60 -7.43 -7.04 -2.45
N VAL A 61 -8.21 -7.49 -1.46
CA VAL A 61 -7.71 -7.83 -0.12
C VAL A 61 -8.45 -9.04 0.45
N GLY A 62 -7.72 -9.93 1.12
CA GLY A 62 -8.33 -11.03 1.87
C GLY A 62 -9.09 -10.53 3.10
N LYS A 63 -10.29 -11.07 3.31
CA LYS A 63 -11.16 -10.72 4.46
C LYS A 63 -10.45 -10.87 5.80
N LYS A 64 -9.63 -11.92 5.98
CA LYS A 64 -8.89 -12.18 7.22
C LYS A 64 -8.03 -11.01 7.68
N SER A 65 -7.42 -10.26 6.77
CA SER A 65 -6.62 -9.09 7.13
C SER A 65 -7.47 -7.91 7.62
N VAL A 66 -8.64 -7.71 7.00
CA VAL A 66 -9.60 -6.68 7.43
C VAL A 66 -10.20 -7.06 8.79
N ASP A 67 -10.58 -8.33 8.98
CA ASP A 67 -11.08 -8.84 10.24
C ASP A 67 -10.04 -8.70 11.36
N TYR A 68 -8.76 -8.96 11.08
CA TYR A 68 -7.65 -8.79 12.03
C TYR A 68 -7.62 -7.36 12.60
N MET A 69 -7.62 -6.35 11.74
CA MET A 69 -7.65 -4.95 12.15
C MET A 69 -8.94 -4.63 12.95
N THR A 70 -10.08 -5.08 12.44
CA THR A 70 -11.38 -4.84 13.09
C THR A 70 -11.42 -5.42 14.51
N GLN A 71 -10.90 -6.63 14.71
CA GLN A 71 -10.87 -7.29 16.01
C GLN A 71 -9.90 -6.61 17.00
N ARG A 72 -8.80 -6.06 16.50
CA ARG A 72 -7.72 -5.49 17.32
C ARG A 72 -7.96 -4.03 17.71
N ILE A 73 -8.49 -3.21 16.80
CA ILE A 73 -8.63 -1.76 17.01
C ILE A 73 -10.03 -1.22 16.69
N GLY A 74 -11.01 -2.10 16.47
CA GLY A 74 -12.40 -1.72 16.28
C GLY A 74 -12.75 -1.00 14.96
N ILE A 75 -11.77 -0.77 14.07
CA ILE A 75 -12.00 -0.10 12.78
C ILE A 75 -12.71 -1.07 11.84
N LYS A 76 -13.87 -0.63 11.32
CA LYS A 76 -14.69 -1.41 10.40
C LYS A 76 -14.78 -0.72 9.05
N TRP A 77 -14.61 -1.49 8.00
CA TRP A 77 -14.91 -1.07 6.63
C TRP A 77 -16.19 -1.75 6.15
N GLY A 78 -16.98 -1.03 5.40
CA GLY A 78 -18.23 -1.50 4.81
C GLY A 78 -18.44 -0.84 3.46
N HIS A 79 -19.70 -0.75 2.99
CA HIS A 79 -20.01 0.07 1.83
C HIS A 79 -19.98 1.56 2.25
N PRO A 80 -19.36 2.47 1.47
CA PRO A 80 -18.80 2.28 0.13
C PRO A 80 -17.29 1.94 0.07
N GLU A 81 -16.58 1.76 1.20
CA GLU A 81 -15.14 1.45 1.22
C GLU A 81 -14.85 0.05 0.65
N ILE A 82 -15.72 -0.91 0.95
CA ILE A 82 -15.78 -2.23 0.32
C ILE A 82 -16.79 -2.15 -0.81
N GLU A 83 -16.31 -2.28 -2.03
CA GLU A 83 -17.13 -2.10 -3.22
C GLU A 83 -17.74 -3.42 -3.69
N HIS A 84 -16.97 -4.53 -3.60
CA HIS A 84 -17.44 -5.83 -4.05
C HIS A 84 -16.82 -6.97 -3.22
N PRO A 85 -17.61 -7.99 -2.81
CA PRO A 85 -17.08 -9.20 -2.20
C PRO A 85 -16.62 -10.19 -3.25
N VAL A 86 -15.55 -10.94 -2.97
CA VAL A 86 -15.06 -12.04 -3.84
C VAL A 86 -14.88 -13.34 -3.06
N LYS A 87 -14.96 -14.47 -3.76
CA LYS A 87 -14.81 -15.83 -3.20
C LYS A 87 -13.41 -16.41 -3.37
N GLY A 88 -12.49 -15.65 -3.93
CA GLY A 88 -11.11 -16.09 -4.12
C GLY A 88 -10.46 -15.53 -5.37
N VAL A 89 -9.40 -16.21 -5.78
CA VAL A 89 -8.60 -15.91 -6.98
C VAL A 89 -8.69 -17.08 -7.94
N MET A 90 -8.85 -16.79 -9.24
CA MET A 90 -8.75 -17.76 -10.31
C MET A 90 -7.53 -17.41 -11.17
N ALA A 91 -6.51 -18.26 -11.15
CA ALA A 91 -5.29 -18.07 -11.95
C ALA A 91 -5.32 -18.97 -13.18
N TYR A 92 -5.22 -18.35 -14.36
CA TYR A 92 -5.20 -19.04 -15.65
C TYR A 92 -3.78 -19.24 -16.18
N SER A 93 -3.59 -20.39 -16.84
CA SER A 93 -2.35 -20.74 -17.55
C SER A 93 -2.05 -19.76 -18.69
N PRO A 94 -0.80 -19.74 -19.25
CA PRO A 94 -0.43 -18.84 -20.35
C PRO A 94 -1.27 -18.96 -21.63
N ASN A 95 -1.86 -20.13 -21.87
CA ASN A 95 -2.78 -20.37 -23.00
C ASN A 95 -4.26 -20.21 -22.63
N HIS A 96 -4.55 -19.86 -21.38
CA HIS A 96 -5.88 -19.66 -20.77
C HIS A 96 -6.80 -20.92 -20.81
N GLU A 97 -6.25 -22.10 -21.09
CA GLU A 97 -7.02 -23.35 -21.16
C GLU A 97 -7.16 -24.05 -19.80
N ALA A 98 -6.21 -23.83 -18.91
CA ALA A 98 -6.22 -24.40 -17.56
C ALA A 98 -6.31 -23.29 -16.50
N ALA A 99 -6.98 -23.59 -15.39
CA ALA A 99 -7.11 -22.67 -14.27
C ALA A 99 -6.93 -23.38 -12.93
N VAL A 100 -6.40 -22.66 -11.94
CA VAL A 100 -6.35 -23.07 -10.55
C VAL A 100 -7.12 -22.03 -9.72
N SER A 101 -8.08 -22.51 -8.91
CA SER A 101 -8.79 -21.67 -7.95
C SER A 101 -8.09 -21.68 -6.59
N PHE A 102 -7.99 -20.51 -5.98
CA PHE A 102 -7.61 -20.31 -4.59
C PHE A 102 -8.83 -19.75 -3.89
N ASP A 103 -9.64 -20.65 -3.33
CA ASP A 103 -10.86 -20.24 -2.65
C ASP A 103 -10.58 -19.53 -1.34
N GLY A 104 -11.38 -18.51 -1.04
CA GLY A 104 -11.28 -17.70 0.15
C GLY A 104 -12.17 -16.47 0.08
N GLU A 105 -12.51 -15.91 1.22
CA GLU A 105 -13.28 -14.67 1.26
C GLU A 105 -12.36 -13.45 1.12
N GLY A 106 -12.76 -12.51 0.29
CA GLY A 106 -12.04 -11.27 0.07
C GLY A 106 -12.94 -10.13 -0.37
N TYR A 107 -12.34 -8.98 -0.53
CA TYR A 107 -13.02 -7.76 -0.92
C TYR A 107 -12.24 -7.02 -2.01
N ILE A 108 -12.97 -6.33 -2.86
CA ILE A 108 -12.44 -5.28 -3.73
C ILE A 108 -12.77 -3.94 -3.12
N LEU A 109 -11.75 -3.15 -2.86
CA LEU A 109 -11.86 -1.87 -2.15
C LEU A 109 -12.12 -0.72 -3.11
N ASN A 110 -12.84 0.31 -2.63
CA ASN A 110 -12.92 1.60 -3.29
C ASN A 110 -11.79 2.52 -2.79
N ARG A 111 -10.71 2.58 -3.55
CA ARG A 111 -9.50 3.32 -3.17
C ARG A 111 -9.63 4.84 -3.35
N ARG A 112 -10.75 5.31 -3.89
CA ARG A 112 -11.09 6.75 -3.94
C ARG A 112 -11.79 7.22 -2.68
N ILE A 113 -12.48 6.31 -1.97
CA ILE A 113 -13.26 6.60 -0.76
C ILE A 113 -12.52 6.15 0.50
N LEU A 114 -11.89 4.98 0.47
CA LEU A 114 -11.21 4.41 1.63
C LEU A 114 -10.22 5.38 2.32
N PRO A 115 -9.40 6.19 1.60
CA PRO A 115 -8.52 7.16 2.26
C PRO A 115 -9.26 8.18 3.13
N GLN A 116 -10.45 8.61 2.70
CA GLN A 116 -11.29 9.55 3.46
C GLN A 116 -11.80 8.91 4.75
N LYS A 117 -12.24 7.65 4.68
CA LYS A 117 -12.70 6.89 5.85
C LYS A 117 -11.57 6.69 6.86
N GLN A 118 -10.40 6.25 6.40
CA GLN A 118 -9.26 6.03 7.29
C GLN A 118 -8.76 7.32 7.93
N LEU A 119 -8.75 8.41 7.18
CA LEU A 119 -8.42 9.73 7.72
C LEU A 119 -9.38 10.14 8.83
N LEU A 120 -10.69 9.98 8.61
CA LEU A 120 -11.70 10.29 9.62
C LEU A 120 -11.56 9.41 10.87
N ASP A 121 -11.28 8.12 10.69
CA ASP A 121 -11.09 7.21 11.80
C ASP A 121 -9.88 7.64 12.66
N ALA A 122 -8.77 7.99 12.02
CA ALA A 122 -7.59 8.50 12.71
C ALA A 122 -7.86 9.84 13.42
N GLN A 123 -8.55 10.78 12.76
CA GLN A 123 -8.89 12.08 13.36
C GLN A 123 -9.85 11.95 14.57
N LYS A 124 -10.82 11.03 14.51
CA LYS A 124 -11.71 10.74 15.65
C LYS A 124 -10.95 10.21 16.87
N LEU A 125 -9.81 9.59 16.66
CA LEU A 125 -8.91 9.11 17.70
C LEU A 125 -7.87 10.18 18.13
N GLY A 126 -8.02 11.43 17.69
CA GLY A 126 -7.16 12.56 18.10
C GLY A 126 -5.85 12.67 17.32
N VAL A 127 -5.67 11.94 16.21
CA VAL A 127 -4.46 12.03 15.39
C VAL A 127 -4.45 13.33 14.59
N GLU A 128 -3.35 14.08 14.69
CA GLU A 128 -3.09 15.22 13.81
C GLU A 128 -2.58 14.74 12.45
N ILE A 129 -3.12 15.31 11.36
CA ILE A 129 -2.74 14.92 9.99
C ILE A 129 -2.39 16.17 9.19
N ARG A 130 -1.20 16.18 8.57
CA ARG A 130 -0.72 17.24 7.69
C ARG A 130 -0.41 16.70 6.30
N GLY A 131 -1.12 17.19 5.31
CA GLY A 131 -0.83 16.98 3.90
C GLY A 131 0.05 18.06 3.30
N ASN A 132 0.52 17.84 2.08
CA ASN A 132 1.44 18.71 1.34
C ASN A 132 2.82 18.88 1.99
N ILE A 133 3.28 17.89 2.73
CA ILE A 133 4.61 17.88 3.35
C ILE A 133 5.51 16.87 2.63
N ALA A 134 6.46 17.38 1.88
CA ALA A 134 7.47 16.54 1.21
C ALA A 134 8.64 16.29 2.15
N LEU A 135 8.72 15.09 2.72
CA LEU A 135 9.83 14.69 3.59
C LEU A 135 11.11 14.50 2.77
N ARG A 136 12.26 14.85 3.38
CA ARG A 136 13.60 14.75 2.80
C ARG A 136 14.51 13.82 3.59
N SER A 137 14.48 13.91 4.94
CA SER A 137 15.35 13.15 5.83
C SER A 137 14.75 13.02 7.22
N VAL A 138 15.37 12.16 8.02
CA VAL A 138 15.14 12.08 9.46
C VAL A 138 16.08 13.03 10.20
N LEU A 139 15.68 13.46 11.40
CA LEU A 139 16.54 14.15 12.35
C LEU A 139 17.20 13.10 13.24
N VAL A 140 18.50 13.25 13.47
CA VAL A 140 19.29 12.29 14.25
C VAL A 140 20.07 12.98 15.35
N GLU A 141 20.09 12.36 16.54
CA GLU A 141 20.94 12.68 17.66
C GLU A 141 21.47 11.38 18.27
N ASP A 142 22.74 11.32 18.58
CA ASP A 142 23.41 10.18 19.24
C ASP A 142 23.06 8.82 18.60
N ASP A 143 23.15 8.72 17.26
CA ASP A 143 22.81 7.52 16.46
C ASP A 143 21.36 7.04 16.64
N LYS A 144 20.43 7.96 16.96
CA LYS A 144 19.00 7.73 17.13
C LYS A 144 18.18 8.71 16.32
N VAL A 145 17.14 8.23 15.64
CA VAL A 145 16.16 9.08 14.97
C VAL A 145 15.30 9.79 16.04
N VAL A 146 15.20 11.11 15.91
CA VAL A 146 14.47 11.97 16.87
C VAL A 146 13.46 12.88 16.18
N GLY A 147 13.13 12.62 14.93
CA GLY A 147 12.14 13.40 14.19
C GLY A 147 12.35 13.33 12.67
N ILE A 148 11.71 14.23 11.98
CA ILE A 148 11.70 14.35 10.52
C ILE A 148 11.92 15.79 10.07
N GLU A 149 12.42 15.93 8.84
CA GLU A 149 12.49 17.22 8.16
C GLU A 149 12.08 17.09 6.68
N GLY A 150 11.64 18.21 6.13
CA GLY A 150 11.17 18.30 4.77
C GLY A 150 10.77 19.73 4.39
N GLN A 151 9.78 19.83 3.52
CA GLN A 151 9.26 21.10 3.02
C GLN A 151 7.74 21.07 2.94
N ASP A 152 7.09 22.12 3.41
CA ASP A 152 5.70 22.39 3.12
C ASP A 152 5.56 22.83 1.65
N LEU A 153 4.83 22.08 0.86
CA LEU A 153 4.67 22.33 -0.58
C LEU A 153 3.71 23.48 -0.91
N LYS A 154 2.96 23.98 0.09
CA LYS A 154 2.06 25.13 -0.10
C LYS A 154 2.78 26.45 0.15
N THR A 155 3.58 26.51 1.24
CA THR A 155 4.27 27.73 1.66
C THR A 155 5.72 27.77 1.17
N ASN A 156 6.27 26.64 0.72
CA ASN A 156 7.69 26.42 0.43
C ASN A 156 8.62 26.58 1.65
N GLU A 157 8.07 26.66 2.86
CA GLU A 157 8.84 26.78 4.09
C GLU A 157 9.44 25.44 4.50
N ALA A 158 10.53 25.50 5.26
CA ALA A 158 11.11 24.32 5.89
C ALA A 158 10.14 23.74 6.92
N PHE A 159 9.96 22.42 6.86
CA PHE A 159 9.18 21.66 7.82
C PHE A 159 10.11 20.82 8.68
N LYS A 160 10.03 20.98 9.99
CA LYS A 160 10.83 20.21 10.94
C LYS A 160 9.99 19.91 12.17
N LYS A 161 9.98 18.62 12.58
CA LYS A 161 9.26 18.15 13.78
C LYS A 161 10.06 17.05 14.47
N THR A 162 10.08 17.10 15.80
CA THR A 162 10.75 16.12 16.65
C THR A 162 9.75 15.14 17.26
N SER A 163 10.18 13.89 17.50
CA SER A 163 9.36 12.87 18.17
C SER A 163 10.23 11.84 18.90
N LYS A 164 9.60 11.11 19.83
CA LYS A 164 10.23 9.97 20.52
C LYS A 164 10.48 8.81 19.56
N LEU A 165 9.60 8.64 18.56
CA LEU A 165 9.63 7.57 17.57
C LEU A 165 9.11 8.05 16.21
N VAL A 166 9.73 7.61 15.14
CA VAL A 166 9.26 7.81 13.75
C VAL A 166 8.90 6.46 13.14
N VAL A 167 7.69 6.34 12.54
CA VAL A 167 7.29 5.20 11.72
C VAL A 167 7.23 5.62 10.26
N ASP A 168 8.05 4.99 9.43
CA ASP A 168 8.08 5.22 7.98
C ASP A 168 7.07 4.31 7.26
N ALA A 169 5.99 4.89 6.82
CA ALA A 169 4.95 4.31 5.98
C ALA A 169 4.87 5.00 4.61
N SER A 170 5.98 5.59 4.13
CA SER A 170 6.03 6.46 2.96
C SER A 170 6.03 5.71 1.61
N GLY A 171 5.86 4.39 1.64
CA GLY A 171 5.70 3.56 0.43
C GLY A 171 7.03 3.06 -0.14
N VAL A 172 6.96 2.42 -1.30
CA VAL A 172 8.07 1.66 -1.90
C VAL A 172 9.35 2.48 -2.14
N THR A 173 9.20 3.74 -2.49
CA THR A 173 10.33 4.65 -2.78
C THR A 173 10.97 5.24 -1.53
N SER A 174 10.36 5.09 -0.38
CA SER A 174 10.76 5.65 0.93
C SER A 174 12.09 6.40 0.97
N VAL A 175 12.04 7.73 0.89
CA VAL A 175 13.24 8.56 0.98
C VAL A 175 13.92 8.43 2.36
N LEU A 176 13.13 8.26 3.43
CA LEU A 176 13.65 8.17 4.80
C LEU A 176 14.48 6.90 5.00
N ARG A 177 13.96 5.73 4.55
CA ARG A 177 14.71 4.46 4.59
C ARG A 177 15.98 4.54 3.73
N THR A 178 15.87 5.03 2.51
CA THR A 178 17.01 5.05 1.56
C THR A 178 18.15 5.96 2.00
N THR A 179 17.84 7.01 2.74
CA THR A 179 18.82 8.01 3.24
C THR A 179 19.07 7.89 4.74
N LEU A 180 18.57 6.86 5.42
CA LEU A 180 18.70 6.68 6.87
C LEU A 180 20.18 6.77 7.30
N PRO A 181 20.59 7.77 8.09
CA PRO A 181 22.02 8.02 8.33
C PRO A 181 22.60 7.30 9.56
N ILE A 182 21.76 6.55 10.29
CA ILE A 182 22.18 5.78 11.47
C ILE A 182 22.62 4.37 11.12
N LYS A 183 23.35 3.72 12.03
CA LYS A 183 23.63 2.28 11.95
C LYS A 183 22.35 1.51 12.14
N SER A 184 22.08 0.55 11.26
CA SER A 184 20.90 -0.32 11.35
C SER A 184 21.04 -1.53 10.44
N TYR A 185 20.28 -2.58 10.72
CA TYR A 185 20.13 -3.76 9.86
C TYR A 185 19.04 -3.57 8.80
N ILE A 186 18.33 -2.43 8.78
CA ILE A 186 17.35 -2.11 7.74
C ILE A 186 18.05 -2.02 6.38
N GLN A 187 17.57 -2.82 5.42
CA GLN A 187 18.07 -2.77 4.04
C GLN A 187 17.55 -1.50 3.36
N LYS A 188 18.47 -0.60 2.98
CA LYS A 188 18.13 0.74 2.45
C LYS A 188 17.69 0.73 0.99
N LYS A 189 18.25 -0.16 0.16
CA LYS A 189 18.04 -0.19 -1.29
C LYS A 189 17.43 -1.51 -1.73
N ILE A 190 16.54 -1.43 -2.71
CA ILE A 190 15.97 -2.58 -3.42
C ILE A 190 16.59 -2.68 -4.80
N ASP A 191 16.86 -3.90 -5.27
CA ASP A 191 17.30 -4.11 -6.65
C ASP A 191 16.12 -3.88 -7.61
N ARG A 192 16.40 -3.31 -8.78
CA ARG A 192 15.39 -3.10 -9.83
C ARG A 192 14.74 -4.39 -10.34
N VAL A 193 15.40 -5.54 -10.16
CA VAL A 193 14.81 -6.85 -10.50
C VAL A 193 13.69 -7.25 -9.55
N ASP A 194 13.68 -6.70 -8.34
CA ASP A 194 12.70 -6.95 -7.30
C ASP A 194 11.56 -5.91 -7.32
N LEU A 195 11.51 -5.06 -8.36
CA LEU A 195 10.46 -4.08 -8.56
C LEU A 195 9.67 -4.41 -9.82
N GLU A 196 8.36 -4.37 -9.70
CA GLU A 196 7.41 -4.39 -10.81
C GLU A 196 6.84 -3.00 -11.07
N ALA A 197 6.73 -2.63 -12.33
CA ALA A 197 5.93 -1.51 -12.77
C ALA A 197 4.52 -2.02 -13.03
N THR A 198 3.54 -1.45 -12.35
CA THR A 198 2.13 -1.84 -12.44
C THR A 198 1.30 -0.71 -13.01
N GLY A 199 0.20 -1.05 -13.66
CA GLY A 199 -0.76 -0.07 -14.11
C GLY A 199 -2.15 -0.68 -14.24
N ARG A 200 -3.17 0.17 -14.15
CA ARG A 200 -4.55 -0.28 -14.21
C ARG A 200 -5.50 0.78 -14.77
N TYR A 201 -6.63 0.32 -15.29
CA TYR A 201 -7.82 1.11 -15.51
C TYR A 201 -8.96 0.65 -14.62
N ILE A 202 -9.89 1.54 -14.29
CA ILE A 202 -11.19 1.22 -13.75
C ILE A 202 -12.22 1.61 -14.80
N TYR A 203 -12.88 0.59 -15.36
CA TYR A 203 -13.89 0.76 -16.41
C TYR A 203 -15.26 0.29 -15.96
N ASN A 204 -16.29 1.06 -16.38
CA ASN A 204 -17.61 0.50 -16.62
C ASN A 204 -17.62 -0.07 -18.05
N PHE A 205 -18.31 -1.19 -18.29
CA PHE A 205 -18.32 -1.86 -19.60
C PHE A 205 -19.66 -2.52 -19.89
N GLU A 206 -19.92 -2.75 -21.18
CA GLU A 206 -20.99 -3.64 -21.60
C GLU A 206 -20.45 -5.06 -21.71
N LYS A 207 -21.20 -6.03 -21.16
CA LYS A 207 -20.82 -7.44 -21.20
C LYS A 207 -21.12 -8.04 -22.57
N ALA A 208 -20.08 -8.39 -23.30
CA ALA A 208 -20.20 -8.94 -24.66
C ALA A 208 -20.22 -10.49 -24.70
N SER A 209 -19.76 -11.15 -23.62
CA SER A 209 -19.65 -12.61 -23.54
C SER A 209 -19.77 -13.07 -22.09
N GLU A 210 -20.19 -14.31 -21.88
CA GLU A 210 -20.22 -14.97 -20.56
C GLU A 210 -18.93 -15.75 -20.26
N ASP A 211 -17.85 -15.47 -20.96
CA ASP A 211 -16.56 -16.16 -20.80
C ASP A 211 -15.92 -15.81 -19.44
N LYS A 212 -16.03 -16.75 -18.50
CA LYS A 212 -15.52 -16.60 -17.14
C LYS A 212 -13.98 -16.60 -17.04
N THR A 213 -13.28 -17.00 -18.09
CA THR A 213 -11.82 -16.89 -18.17
C THR A 213 -11.36 -15.44 -18.11
N TYR A 214 -12.18 -14.54 -18.63
CA TYR A 214 -11.84 -13.12 -18.69
C TYR A 214 -12.62 -12.23 -17.71
N PHE A 215 -13.77 -12.71 -17.22
CA PHE A 215 -14.52 -12.00 -16.18
C PHE A 215 -15.50 -12.94 -15.47
N ASP A 216 -15.32 -13.09 -14.16
CA ASP A 216 -16.28 -13.69 -13.24
C ASP A 216 -16.40 -12.79 -12.01
N PRO A 217 -17.57 -12.18 -11.73
CA PRO A 217 -17.72 -11.25 -10.61
C PRO A 217 -17.52 -11.91 -9.23
N ARG A 218 -17.40 -13.24 -9.15
CA ARG A 218 -17.12 -13.96 -7.91
C ARG A 218 -15.63 -14.07 -7.59
N TYR A 219 -14.73 -13.88 -8.59
CA TYR A 219 -13.30 -14.17 -8.44
C TYR A 219 -12.44 -13.01 -8.96
N CYS A 220 -11.30 -12.80 -8.30
CA CYS A 220 -10.20 -12.05 -8.87
C CYS A 220 -9.53 -12.90 -9.94
N ILE A 221 -9.64 -12.51 -11.20
CA ILE A 221 -9.04 -13.24 -12.33
C ILE A 221 -7.59 -12.80 -12.52
N ILE A 222 -6.68 -13.77 -12.66
CA ILE A 222 -5.26 -13.56 -12.97
C ILE A 222 -4.88 -14.38 -14.20
N HIS A 223 -4.23 -13.75 -15.18
CA HIS A 223 -3.65 -14.39 -16.34
C HIS A 223 -2.12 -14.39 -16.24
N LEU A 224 -1.53 -15.59 -16.15
CA LEU A 224 -0.08 -15.81 -16.08
C LEU A 224 0.60 -15.79 -17.46
N ASP A 225 0.15 -14.92 -18.35
CA ASP A 225 0.60 -14.83 -19.72
C ASP A 225 1.77 -13.85 -19.87
N GLN A 226 2.95 -14.39 -20.19
CA GLN A 226 4.18 -13.62 -20.36
C GLN A 226 4.21 -12.74 -21.62
N LYS A 227 3.25 -12.90 -22.54
CA LYS A 227 3.07 -11.98 -23.67
C LYS A 227 2.28 -10.75 -23.26
N LEU A 228 1.32 -10.92 -22.35
CA LEU A 228 0.55 -9.82 -21.75
C LEU A 228 1.35 -9.07 -20.69
N ALA A 229 1.99 -9.80 -19.79
CA ALA A 229 2.65 -9.26 -18.61
C ALA A 229 4.03 -9.89 -18.39
N PRO A 230 5.07 -9.44 -19.11
CA PRO A 230 6.41 -10.00 -18.99
C PRO A 230 6.98 -9.95 -17.57
N GLY A 231 7.23 -11.13 -16.98
CA GLY A 231 7.77 -11.29 -15.63
C GLY A 231 6.79 -11.06 -14.47
N GLY A 232 5.51 -10.79 -14.78
CA GLY A 232 4.44 -10.61 -13.82
C GLY A 232 3.15 -11.28 -14.28
N TYR A 233 2.00 -10.63 -14.05
CA TYR A 233 0.69 -11.12 -14.46
C TYR A 233 -0.27 -9.98 -14.84
N ALA A 234 -1.29 -10.33 -15.64
CA ALA A 234 -2.41 -9.45 -15.92
C ALA A 234 -3.64 -9.85 -15.07
N TRP A 235 -4.46 -8.88 -14.71
CA TRP A 235 -5.63 -9.13 -13.88
C TRP A 235 -6.91 -8.49 -14.39
N VAL A 236 -8.03 -9.11 -14.02
CA VAL A 236 -9.39 -8.61 -14.16
C VAL A 236 -10.09 -8.80 -12.81
N PHE A 237 -10.19 -7.72 -12.03
CA PHE A 237 -10.79 -7.77 -10.70
C PHE A 237 -12.15 -7.09 -10.72
N PRO A 238 -13.22 -7.80 -10.35
CA PRO A 238 -14.58 -7.30 -10.43
C PRO A 238 -14.84 -6.20 -9.39
N LYS A 239 -15.47 -5.12 -9.81
CA LYS A 239 -15.98 -4.07 -8.92
C LYS A 239 -17.51 -4.00 -8.97
N GLY A 240 -18.15 -5.10 -9.31
CA GLY A 240 -19.58 -5.29 -9.57
C GLY A 240 -19.80 -6.08 -10.85
N GLU A 241 -21.02 -6.14 -11.35
CA GLU A 241 -21.38 -6.91 -12.53
C GLU A 241 -20.84 -6.33 -13.84
N ASN A 242 -20.78 -5.00 -13.94
CA ASN A 242 -20.38 -4.27 -15.14
C ASN A 242 -19.28 -3.23 -14.88
N LYS A 243 -18.49 -3.44 -13.84
CA LYS A 243 -17.37 -2.58 -13.47
C LYS A 243 -16.16 -3.41 -13.10
N VAL A 244 -14.98 -2.99 -13.54
CA VAL A 244 -13.75 -3.77 -13.42
C VAL A 244 -12.56 -2.88 -13.12
N ASN A 245 -11.65 -3.41 -12.29
CA ASN A 245 -10.26 -2.98 -12.22
C ASN A 245 -9.45 -3.95 -13.10
N ILE A 246 -8.97 -3.48 -14.24
CA ILE A 246 -8.18 -4.27 -15.19
C ILE A 246 -6.78 -3.69 -15.31
N GLY A 247 -5.78 -4.54 -15.23
CA GLY A 247 -4.39 -4.09 -15.25
C GLY A 247 -3.39 -5.21 -15.39
N LEU A 248 -2.13 -4.85 -15.26
CA LEU A 248 -1.01 -5.79 -15.24
C LEU A 248 0.20 -5.22 -14.48
N GLY A 249 1.05 -6.12 -14.02
CA GLY A 249 2.39 -5.84 -13.52
C GLY A 249 3.44 -6.44 -14.42
N VAL A 250 4.55 -5.73 -14.62
CA VAL A 250 5.69 -6.22 -15.40
C VAL A 250 6.99 -6.01 -14.64
N GLN A 251 7.84 -7.03 -14.65
CA GLN A 251 9.19 -6.90 -14.13
C GLN A 251 10.08 -6.24 -15.19
N GLN A 252 10.80 -5.18 -14.84
CA GLN A 252 11.50 -4.34 -15.80
C GLN A 252 12.47 -5.10 -16.72
N LYS A 253 13.29 -5.99 -16.16
CA LYS A 253 14.23 -6.79 -16.97
C LYS A 253 13.53 -7.78 -17.92
N ALA A 254 12.36 -8.29 -17.52
CA ALA A 254 11.56 -9.16 -18.37
C ALA A 254 10.95 -8.38 -19.53
N LEU A 255 10.46 -7.16 -19.25
CA LEU A 255 9.95 -6.24 -20.27
C LEU A 255 11.06 -5.86 -21.28
N ASP A 256 12.25 -5.52 -20.79
CA ASP A 256 13.39 -5.18 -21.66
C ASP A 256 13.74 -6.35 -22.59
N ARG A 257 13.77 -7.60 -22.08
CA ARG A 257 13.98 -8.81 -22.88
C ARG A 257 12.86 -9.08 -23.87
N HIS A 258 11.60 -8.85 -23.45
CA HIS A 258 10.43 -8.98 -24.31
C HIS A 258 10.52 -8.00 -25.49
N ASN A 259 10.83 -6.75 -25.22
CA ASN A 259 11.01 -5.70 -26.25
C ASN A 259 12.16 -6.02 -27.22
N ALA A 260 13.29 -6.49 -26.71
CA ALA A 260 14.41 -6.90 -27.54
C ALA A 260 14.06 -8.07 -28.49
N ARG A 261 13.25 -9.02 -28.05
CA ARG A 261 12.83 -10.17 -28.87
C ARG A 261 11.75 -9.81 -29.90
N SER A 262 10.81 -8.95 -29.53
CA SER A 262 9.71 -8.54 -30.41
C SER A 262 10.10 -7.49 -31.44
N GLY A 263 11.21 -6.78 -31.22
CA GLY A 263 11.60 -5.61 -32.01
C GLY A 263 10.69 -4.39 -31.81
N VAL A 264 9.74 -4.45 -30.87
CA VAL A 264 8.77 -3.40 -30.56
C VAL A 264 8.97 -2.95 -29.13
N ARG A 265 9.06 -1.64 -28.90
CA ARG A 265 9.15 -1.07 -27.57
C ARG A 265 7.75 -0.93 -26.96
N HIS A 266 7.38 -1.90 -26.14
CA HIS A 266 6.17 -1.82 -25.31
C HIS A 266 6.48 -1.12 -23.98
N ASP A 267 5.49 -0.42 -23.47
CA ASP A 267 5.41 0.05 -22.08
C ASP A 267 4.18 -0.55 -21.39
N VAL A 268 4.05 -0.32 -20.09
CA VAL A 268 2.94 -0.86 -19.29
C VAL A 268 1.59 -0.44 -19.83
N LYS A 269 1.45 0.82 -20.29
CA LYS A 269 0.20 1.33 -20.83
C LYS A 269 -0.20 0.62 -22.13
N MET A 270 0.74 0.46 -23.06
CA MET A 270 0.49 -0.23 -24.32
C MET A 270 0.06 -1.70 -24.08
N LEU A 271 0.71 -2.37 -23.13
CA LEU A 271 0.34 -3.75 -22.79
C LEU A 271 -1.07 -3.84 -22.23
N ILE A 272 -1.47 -2.93 -21.35
CA ILE A 272 -2.85 -2.92 -20.81
C ILE A 272 -3.86 -2.54 -21.87
N ASP A 273 -3.59 -1.54 -22.70
CA ASP A 273 -4.47 -1.16 -23.81
C ASP A 273 -4.73 -2.36 -24.77
N ASN A 274 -3.66 -3.13 -25.05
CA ASN A 274 -3.79 -4.37 -25.84
C ASN A 274 -4.61 -5.42 -25.09
N TYR A 275 -4.41 -5.59 -23.80
CA TYR A 275 -5.16 -6.55 -22.97
C TYR A 275 -6.65 -6.21 -22.90
N VAL A 276 -6.99 -4.93 -22.68
CA VAL A 276 -8.40 -4.45 -22.71
C VAL A 276 -9.02 -4.71 -24.08
N LYS A 277 -8.30 -4.36 -25.15
CA LYS A 277 -8.78 -4.54 -26.54
C LYS A 277 -9.01 -6.01 -26.93
N SER A 278 -8.17 -6.91 -26.42
CA SER A 278 -8.26 -8.35 -26.73
C SER A 278 -9.23 -9.10 -25.80
N ASN A 279 -9.73 -8.48 -24.73
CA ASN A 279 -10.63 -9.11 -23.79
C ASN A 279 -12.01 -9.33 -24.44
N PRO A 280 -12.50 -10.60 -24.57
CA PRO A 280 -13.74 -10.90 -25.32
C PRO A 280 -15.00 -10.53 -24.54
N VAL A 281 -14.90 -10.26 -23.24
CA VAL A 281 -16.04 -9.95 -22.36
C VAL A 281 -16.27 -8.46 -22.26
N ILE A 282 -15.19 -7.67 -22.14
CA ILE A 282 -15.25 -6.23 -21.93
C ILE A 282 -15.51 -5.54 -23.26
N SER A 283 -16.75 -5.08 -23.46
CA SER A 283 -17.15 -4.28 -24.61
C SER A 283 -17.42 -2.84 -24.19
N LYS A 284 -17.16 -1.90 -25.07
CA LYS A 284 -17.38 -0.46 -24.86
C LYS A 284 -16.88 0.03 -23.49
N PRO A 285 -15.60 -0.18 -23.16
CA PRO A 285 -15.07 0.25 -21.87
C PRO A 285 -15.16 1.78 -21.75
N MET A 286 -15.77 2.26 -20.65
CA MET A 286 -15.87 3.67 -20.31
C MET A 286 -15.17 3.89 -18.97
N ILE A 287 -14.37 4.95 -18.89
CA ILE A 287 -13.73 5.33 -17.63
C ILE A 287 -14.79 5.48 -16.54
N ALA A 288 -14.60 4.79 -15.41
CA ALA A 288 -15.52 4.89 -14.29
C ALA A 288 -15.58 6.34 -13.76
N SER A 289 -16.77 6.76 -13.33
CA SER A 289 -17.03 8.17 -12.96
C SER A 289 -16.10 8.69 -11.86
N GLU A 290 -15.69 7.83 -10.92
CA GLU A 290 -14.74 8.15 -9.86
C GLU A 290 -13.30 8.37 -10.34
N GLU A 291 -12.97 7.94 -11.56
CA GLU A 291 -11.66 8.11 -12.18
C GLU A 291 -11.58 9.28 -13.15
N MET A 292 -12.72 9.92 -13.46
CA MET A 292 -12.77 10.99 -14.47
C MET A 292 -11.96 12.23 -14.08
N ASP A 293 -11.78 12.48 -12.78
CA ASP A 293 -11.01 13.64 -12.28
C ASP A 293 -9.51 13.56 -12.69
N ASN A 294 -9.01 12.36 -13.00
CA ASN A 294 -7.65 12.15 -13.53
C ASN A 294 -7.58 12.27 -15.06
N GLY A 295 -8.68 12.53 -15.73
CA GLY A 295 -8.77 12.78 -17.17
C GLY A 295 -8.77 11.52 -18.05
N ASN A 296 -8.20 10.38 -17.63
CA ASN A 296 -8.03 9.19 -18.47
C ASN A 296 -8.22 7.85 -17.76
N GLY A 297 -8.58 7.84 -16.48
CA GLY A 297 -8.77 6.62 -15.67
C GLY A 297 -7.53 5.75 -15.48
N TRP A 298 -6.40 6.20 -15.99
CA TRP A 298 -5.12 5.52 -15.89
C TRP A 298 -4.47 5.73 -14.53
N GLY A 299 -3.93 4.67 -13.96
CA GLY A 299 -3.11 4.74 -12.78
C GLY A 299 -1.92 3.79 -12.89
N THR A 300 -0.73 4.26 -12.54
CA THR A 300 0.51 3.46 -12.52
C THR A 300 1.27 3.65 -11.23
N TRP A 301 1.92 2.60 -10.76
CA TRP A 301 2.76 2.61 -9.57
C TRP A 301 3.82 1.53 -9.64
N GLN A 302 4.74 1.53 -8.67
CA GLN A 302 5.71 0.47 -8.46
C GLN A 302 5.33 -0.36 -7.24
N VAL A 303 5.63 -1.65 -7.29
CA VAL A 303 5.47 -2.57 -6.17
C VAL A 303 6.73 -3.43 -6.03
N SER A 304 7.13 -3.70 -4.79
CA SER A 304 8.20 -4.67 -4.52
C SER A 304 7.65 -6.09 -4.62
N VAL A 305 8.44 -6.98 -5.25
CA VAL A 305 8.09 -8.41 -5.43
C VAL A 305 9.22 -9.28 -4.90
N ARG A 306 9.68 -8.96 -3.73
CA ARG A 306 10.72 -9.69 -3.01
C ARG A 306 10.27 -9.96 -1.58
N ARG A 307 11.00 -10.85 -0.88
CA ARG A 307 10.82 -10.99 0.56
C ARG A 307 10.97 -9.62 1.25
N GLN A 308 10.16 -9.38 2.26
CA GLN A 308 10.19 -8.16 3.06
C GLN A 308 11.59 -7.87 3.62
N ASN A 309 11.79 -6.66 4.11
CA ASN A 309 13.01 -6.29 4.80
C ASN A 309 13.23 -7.18 6.04
N ASP A 310 14.43 -7.69 6.22
CA ASP A 310 14.75 -8.64 7.30
C ASP A 310 14.71 -7.97 8.68
N CYS A 311 14.96 -6.67 8.74
CA CYS A 311 14.86 -5.86 9.95
C CYS A 311 13.91 -4.68 9.71
N LEU A 312 12.94 -4.51 10.59
CA LEU A 312 11.90 -3.49 10.48
C LEU A 312 12.10 -2.30 11.42
N VAL A 313 13.17 -2.31 12.23
CA VAL A 313 13.40 -1.35 13.30
C VAL A 313 14.86 -0.85 13.33
N ALA A 314 15.05 0.33 13.88
CA ALA A 314 16.34 0.92 14.24
C ALA A 314 16.12 1.89 15.40
N ASN A 315 17.17 2.43 15.98
CA ASN A 315 17.05 3.40 17.08
C ASN A 315 16.13 4.58 16.72
N GLY A 316 14.97 4.65 17.37
CA GLY A 316 13.94 5.68 17.13
C GLY A 316 13.20 5.58 15.80
N TYR A 317 13.25 4.43 15.12
CA TYR A 317 12.72 4.31 13.77
C TYR A 317 12.15 2.93 13.46
N MET A 318 10.99 2.89 12.80
CA MET A 318 10.32 1.68 12.31
C MET A 318 9.91 1.86 10.85
N ILE A 319 9.82 0.75 10.10
CA ILE A 319 9.31 0.74 8.72
C ILE A 319 8.11 -0.19 8.60
N VAL A 320 7.11 0.16 7.75
CA VAL A 320 5.87 -0.60 7.61
C VAL A 320 5.27 -0.50 6.19
N GLY A 321 4.59 -1.55 5.74
CA GLY A 321 3.96 -1.60 4.42
C GLY A 321 4.99 -1.65 3.29
N ASP A 322 4.76 -0.91 2.21
CA ASP A 322 5.64 -0.92 1.05
C ASP A 322 7.03 -0.31 1.35
N SER A 323 7.15 0.55 2.36
CA SER A 323 8.48 1.03 2.81
C SER A 323 9.32 -0.10 3.40
N ALA A 324 8.70 -1.16 3.91
CA ALA A 324 9.33 -2.38 4.41
C ALA A 324 9.34 -3.54 3.39
N TRP A 325 8.91 -3.29 2.14
CA TRP A 325 8.78 -4.30 1.07
C TRP A 325 7.86 -5.47 1.44
N MET A 326 6.76 -5.19 2.10
CA MET A 326 5.81 -6.21 2.58
C MET A 326 4.85 -6.79 1.53
N PRO A 327 4.67 -6.25 0.30
CA PRO A 327 3.95 -6.98 -0.72
C PRO A 327 4.55 -8.36 -0.96
N LYS A 328 3.68 -9.37 -1.09
CA LYS A 328 4.11 -10.77 -1.25
C LYS A 328 4.81 -10.97 -2.60
N PRO A 329 5.91 -11.75 -2.65
CA PRO A 329 6.67 -11.95 -3.89
C PRO A 329 5.88 -12.62 -5.01
N LEU A 330 4.91 -13.49 -4.67
CA LEU A 330 4.20 -14.31 -5.65
C LEU A 330 3.08 -13.55 -6.38
N ASP A 331 2.33 -12.72 -5.65
CA ASP A 331 1.10 -12.11 -6.16
C ASP A 331 1.08 -10.58 -6.02
N ALA A 332 2.19 -9.97 -5.57
CA ALA A 332 2.32 -8.53 -5.30
C ALA A 332 1.25 -7.97 -4.35
N GLY A 333 0.55 -8.85 -3.61
CA GLY A 333 -0.52 -8.49 -2.70
C GLY A 333 -0.01 -7.79 -1.45
N GLY A 334 -0.05 -6.46 -1.43
CA GLY A 334 0.50 -5.62 -0.35
C GLY A 334 -0.52 -5.16 0.70
N ILE A 335 -1.82 -5.11 0.37
CA ILE A 335 -2.85 -4.55 1.27
C ILE A 335 -2.96 -5.35 2.58
N GLY A 336 -3.08 -6.68 2.47
CA GLY A 336 -3.23 -7.55 3.63
C GLY A 336 -2.06 -7.49 4.60
N PRO A 337 -0.81 -7.73 4.13
CA PRO A 337 0.39 -7.57 4.95
C PRO A 337 0.49 -6.19 5.61
N ALA A 338 0.21 -5.12 4.85
CA ALA A 338 0.27 -3.75 5.37
C ALA A 338 -0.75 -3.50 6.49
N ILE A 339 -1.98 -4.02 6.39
CA ILE A 339 -2.99 -3.91 7.44
C ILE A 339 -2.51 -4.59 8.73
N ILE A 340 -2.03 -5.81 8.63
CA ILE A 340 -1.59 -6.59 9.78
C ILE A 340 -0.36 -5.94 10.43
N ALA A 341 0.66 -5.64 9.62
CA ALA A 341 1.89 -5.01 10.10
C ALA A 341 1.63 -3.65 10.75
N ALA A 342 0.79 -2.81 10.14
CA ALA A 342 0.46 -1.49 10.65
C ALA A 342 -0.31 -1.56 11.98
N THR A 343 -1.21 -2.54 12.13
CA THR A 343 -1.94 -2.78 13.38
C THR A 343 -0.98 -3.17 14.51
N ILE A 344 -0.01 -4.04 14.22
CA ILE A 344 1.03 -4.47 15.17
C ILE A 344 1.99 -3.30 15.47
N ALA A 345 2.49 -2.64 14.43
CA ALA A 345 3.44 -1.53 14.57
C ALA A 345 2.91 -0.40 15.46
N GLY A 346 1.62 -0.03 15.32
CA GLY A 346 1.01 0.99 16.18
C GLY A 346 0.95 0.58 17.64
N LYS A 347 0.62 -0.69 17.93
CA LYS A 347 0.61 -1.25 19.29
C LYS A 347 2.03 -1.26 19.90
N ASP A 348 2.98 -1.84 19.19
CA ASP A 348 4.34 -2.02 19.70
C ASP A 348 5.08 -0.69 19.82
N ALA A 349 4.75 0.31 18.97
CA ALA A 349 5.22 1.68 19.12
C ALA A 349 4.76 2.32 20.46
N VAL A 350 3.50 2.11 20.85
CA VAL A 350 2.97 2.59 22.14
C VAL A 350 3.72 1.95 23.29
N GLU A 351 3.85 0.62 23.29
CA GLU A 351 4.55 -0.13 24.34
C GLU A 351 6.00 0.37 24.51
N ALA A 352 6.72 0.61 23.42
CA ALA A 352 8.10 1.11 23.46
C ALA A 352 8.19 2.56 23.97
N ILE A 353 7.25 3.44 23.57
CA ILE A 353 7.20 4.84 24.04
C ILE A 353 6.88 4.89 25.53
N GLU A 354 5.94 4.10 26.02
CA GLU A 354 5.55 4.03 27.44
C GLU A 354 6.68 3.43 28.29
N ALA A 355 7.39 2.43 27.77
CA ALA A 355 8.59 1.89 28.40
C ALA A 355 9.79 2.86 28.36
N THR A 356 9.68 3.98 27.66
CA THR A 356 10.77 4.94 27.41
C THR A 356 11.99 4.32 26.72
N ASP A 357 11.78 3.22 26.02
CA ASP A 357 12.81 2.49 25.28
C ASP A 357 12.44 2.34 23.79
N THR A 358 12.81 3.35 23.01
CA THR A 358 12.68 3.35 21.55
C THR A 358 14.03 3.08 20.86
N THR A 359 14.92 2.33 21.51
CA THR A 359 16.13 1.76 20.89
C THR A 359 15.74 0.62 19.93
N GLU A 360 16.69 0.16 19.11
CA GLU A 360 16.47 -1.00 18.24
C GLU A 360 16.03 -2.22 19.08
N ASP A 361 16.67 -2.46 20.23
CA ASP A 361 16.33 -3.57 21.14
C ASP A 361 14.90 -3.43 21.69
N GLY A 362 14.52 -2.25 22.18
CA GLY A 362 13.17 -1.98 22.70
C GLY A 362 12.07 -2.10 21.63
N LEU A 363 12.42 -1.79 20.37
CA LEU A 363 11.51 -1.92 19.23
C LEU A 363 11.52 -3.32 18.60
N TRP A 364 12.46 -4.21 18.96
CA TRP A 364 12.64 -5.52 18.31
C TRP A 364 11.40 -6.40 18.36
N LYS A 365 10.56 -6.21 19.36
CA LYS A 365 9.27 -6.89 19.50
C LYS A 365 8.42 -6.79 18.24
N TYR A 366 8.42 -5.67 17.54
CA TYR A 366 7.68 -5.51 16.27
C TYR A 366 8.15 -6.49 15.18
N ASN A 367 9.48 -6.72 15.06
CA ASN A 367 9.98 -7.76 14.15
C ASN A 367 9.39 -9.13 14.49
N THR A 368 9.42 -9.49 15.77
CA THR A 368 8.98 -10.80 16.24
C THR A 368 7.47 -10.97 16.09
N ASP A 369 6.69 -9.98 16.50
CA ASP A 369 5.22 -10.05 16.46
C ASP A 369 4.71 -10.11 15.02
N TYR A 370 5.27 -9.31 14.10
CA TYR A 370 4.90 -9.37 12.70
C TYR A 370 5.31 -10.69 12.05
N MET A 371 6.54 -11.17 12.30
CA MET A 371 7.01 -12.46 11.77
C MET A 371 6.15 -13.63 12.26
N ASN A 372 5.78 -13.66 13.53
CA ASN A 372 4.92 -14.71 14.09
C ASN A 372 3.49 -14.67 13.55
N GLU A 373 2.93 -13.48 13.33
CA GLU A 373 1.54 -13.34 12.87
C GLU A 373 1.41 -13.59 11.37
N TYR A 374 2.32 -13.02 10.58
CA TYR A 374 2.17 -13.00 9.12
C TYR A 374 3.47 -13.21 8.33
N GLY A 375 4.59 -12.64 8.76
CA GLY A 375 5.82 -12.57 7.98
C GLY A 375 6.38 -13.93 7.54
N TYR A 376 6.13 -14.97 8.30
CA TYR A 376 6.52 -16.34 7.95
C TYR A 376 5.77 -16.93 6.73
N LYS A 377 4.70 -16.26 6.27
CA LYS A 377 3.90 -16.66 5.10
C LYS A 377 4.40 -16.05 3.79
N THR A 378 5.37 -15.16 3.87
CA THR A 378 5.99 -14.46 2.74
C THR A 378 7.42 -14.93 2.54
#